data_f4563af739595a2da25bbf7346462a5d
#
_entry.id   f4563af739595a2da25bbf7346462a5d
#
_cell.length_a   1.000
_cell.length_b   1.000
_cell.length_c   1.000
_cell.angle_alpha   90.00
_cell.angle_beta   90.00
_cell.angle_gamma   90.00
#
_symmetry.space_group_name_H-M   'P 1'
#
loop_
_entity.id
_entity.type
_entity.pdbx_description
1 polymer ?
#
loop_
_entity_poly.entity_id
_entity_poly.type
_entity_poly.pdbx_seq_one_letter_code
_entity_poly.pdbx_strand_id
1 'polypeptide(L)'
;MVKRIMIFIEGTTFYTKFPMFLFSKYGYKPIGRAIEIVNGWQKQGYEIYLCSYVRKRRYKYIKRIIDFYGMKYTEILCREKGEQYSEIVERIKPDILIEDDCKSIGGQKERCITNVREEFKERIHSIIVPEFKG
;
A
#
# COMPACT_ATOMS: atom_id res chain seq x y z
N MET A 1 -18.81 8.22 -10.73
CA MET A 1 -17.34 8.09 -10.80
C MET A 1 -16.83 7.02 -9.87
N VAL A 2 -15.91 6.20 -10.38
CA VAL A 2 -15.30 5.15 -9.56
C VAL A 2 -14.29 5.80 -8.62
N LYS A 3 -14.38 5.49 -7.33
CA LYS A 3 -13.41 5.98 -6.34
C LYS A 3 -12.20 5.06 -6.27
N ARG A 4 -11.04 5.66 -6.06
CA ARG A 4 -9.75 4.99 -5.98
C ARG A 4 -9.27 4.95 -4.55
N ILE A 5 -8.95 3.75 -4.08
CA ILE A 5 -8.31 3.54 -2.78
C ILE A 5 -6.88 3.09 -3.04
N MET A 6 -5.91 3.82 -2.50
CA MET A 6 -4.52 3.42 -2.53
C MET A 6 -4.15 2.98 -1.12
N ILE A 7 -3.62 1.76 -0.99
CA ILE A 7 -3.26 1.19 0.31
C ILE A 7 -1.92 0.47 0.19
N PHE A 8 -1.08 0.64 1.20
CA PHE A 8 0.24 0.01 1.21
C PHE A 8 0.15 -1.46 1.59
N ILE A 9 1.06 -2.25 1.04
CA ILE A 9 1.14 -3.68 1.32
C ILE A 9 1.93 -3.89 2.61
N GLU A 10 3.23 -3.58 2.60
CA GLU A 10 4.10 -3.81 3.75
C GLU A 10 3.80 -2.80 4.87
N GLY A 11 3.57 -3.31 6.07
CA GLY A 11 3.31 -2.49 7.25
C GLY A 11 1.86 -2.12 7.47
N THR A 12 1.04 -2.13 6.42
CA THR A 12 -0.37 -1.71 6.47
C THR A 12 -1.32 -2.90 6.35
N THR A 13 -1.19 -3.70 5.28
CA THR A 13 -2.04 -4.88 5.07
C THR A 13 -1.31 -6.18 5.39
N PHE A 14 0.02 -6.17 5.34
CA PHE A 14 0.84 -7.33 5.64
C PHE A 14 1.94 -7.00 6.62
N TYR A 15 2.11 -7.86 7.61
CA TYR A 15 3.31 -7.90 8.42
C TYR A 15 4.42 -8.53 7.58
N THR A 16 5.64 -8.00 7.67
CA THR A 16 6.79 -8.52 6.94
C THR A 16 7.90 -8.89 7.89
N LYS A 17 8.43 -10.10 7.73
CA LYS A 17 9.55 -10.58 8.54
C LYS A 17 10.86 -10.40 7.78
N PHE A 18 11.69 -9.47 8.23
CA PHE A 18 13.00 -9.21 7.63
C PHE A 18 14.00 -10.29 8.06
N PRO A 19 14.83 -10.82 7.18
CA PRO A 19 14.93 -10.53 5.74
C PRO A 19 14.06 -11.43 4.85
N MET A 20 13.32 -12.36 5.44
CA MET A 20 12.59 -13.39 4.70
C MET A 20 11.64 -12.84 3.64
N PHE A 21 10.98 -11.69 3.93
CA PHE A 21 10.02 -11.12 3.00
C PHE A 21 10.66 -10.69 1.65
N LEU A 22 11.98 -10.54 1.62
CA LEU A 22 12.68 -10.16 0.39
C LEU A 22 12.81 -11.32 -0.61
N PHE A 23 12.60 -12.57 -0.19
CA PHE A 23 12.78 -13.73 -1.07
C PHE A 23 11.80 -14.88 -0.84
N SER A 24 10.84 -14.75 0.09
CA SER A 24 9.87 -15.81 0.35
C SER A 24 8.51 -15.23 0.73
N LYS A 25 7.44 -15.82 0.17
CA LYS A 25 6.06 -15.48 0.55
C LYS A 25 5.79 -15.72 2.04
N TYR A 26 6.52 -16.60 2.66
CA TYR A 26 6.37 -16.89 4.09
C TYR A 26 6.89 -15.76 4.97
N GLY A 27 7.60 -14.80 4.40
CA GLY A 27 7.97 -13.57 5.08
C GLY A 27 6.85 -12.53 5.12
N TYR A 28 5.73 -12.78 4.42
CA TYR A 28 4.53 -11.94 4.43
C TYR A 28 3.43 -12.64 5.21
N LYS A 29 2.77 -11.88 6.08
CA LYS A 29 1.64 -12.39 6.86
C LYS A 29 0.53 -11.34 6.88
N PRO A 30 -0.71 -11.69 6.48
CA PRO A 30 -1.80 -10.73 6.52
C PRO A 30 -2.03 -10.18 7.93
N ILE A 31 -2.33 -8.88 8.01
CA ILE A 31 -2.65 -8.23 9.28
C ILE A 31 -4.16 -8.30 9.47
N GLY A 32 -4.60 -8.98 10.55
CA GLY A 32 -6.00 -9.05 10.90
C GLY A 32 -6.89 -9.48 9.74
N ARG A 33 -7.91 -8.68 9.45
CA ARG A 33 -8.88 -8.95 8.39
C ARG A 33 -8.62 -8.13 7.13
N ALA A 34 -7.39 -7.69 6.91
CA ALA A 34 -7.07 -6.78 5.80
C ALA A 34 -7.51 -7.34 4.44
N ILE A 35 -7.24 -8.61 4.17
CA ILE A 35 -7.61 -9.22 2.89
C ILE A 35 -9.12 -9.18 2.68
N GLU A 36 -9.88 -9.57 3.71
CA GLU A 36 -11.34 -9.58 3.65
C GLU A 36 -11.91 -8.17 3.42
N ILE A 37 -11.36 -7.20 4.13
CA ILE A 37 -11.82 -5.81 4.04
C ILE A 37 -11.53 -5.23 2.66
N VAL A 38 -10.31 -5.40 2.16
CA VAL A 38 -9.92 -4.90 0.83
C VAL A 38 -10.76 -5.56 -0.26
N ASN A 39 -10.95 -6.88 -0.15
CA ASN A 39 -11.79 -7.61 -1.12
C ASN A 39 -13.24 -7.13 -1.07
N GLY A 40 -13.74 -6.76 0.10
CA GLY A 40 -15.07 -6.17 0.26
C GLY A 40 -15.20 -4.84 -0.47
N TRP A 41 -14.20 -3.99 -0.37
CA TRP A 41 -14.19 -2.71 -1.09
C TRP A 41 -14.17 -2.92 -2.60
N GLN A 42 -13.34 -3.84 -3.07
CA GLN A 42 -13.25 -4.15 -4.50
C GLN A 42 -14.60 -4.66 -5.02
N LYS A 43 -15.27 -5.48 -4.23
CA LYS A 43 -16.60 -6.01 -4.58
C LYS A 43 -17.66 -4.91 -4.63
N GLN A 44 -17.49 -3.86 -3.83
CA GLN A 44 -18.38 -2.69 -3.82
C GLN A 44 -18.12 -1.73 -4.99
N GLY A 45 -17.12 -2.00 -5.80
CA GLY A 45 -16.82 -1.19 -6.99
C GLY A 45 -15.67 -0.20 -6.84
N TYR A 46 -14.96 -0.19 -5.71
CA TYR A 46 -13.77 0.64 -5.57
C TYR A 46 -12.62 0.08 -6.40
N GLU A 47 -11.86 0.97 -7.02
CA GLU A 47 -10.56 0.59 -7.59
C GLU A 47 -9.54 0.51 -6.46
N ILE A 48 -8.79 -0.58 -6.42
CA ILE A 48 -7.81 -0.85 -5.36
C ILE A 48 -6.41 -0.81 -5.96
N TYR A 49 -5.60 0.11 -5.47
CA TYR A 49 -4.19 0.26 -5.86
C TYR A 49 -3.34 -0.14 -4.66
N LEU A 50 -2.66 -1.28 -4.79
CA LEU A 50 -1.79 -1.80 -3.72
C LEU A 50 -0.37 -1.30 -3.98
N CYS A 51 0.19 -0.57 -3.01
CA CYS A 51 1.53 -0.01 -3.15
C CYS A 51 2.52 -0.83 -2.34
N SER A 52 3.59 -1.29 -3.01
CA SER A 52 4.60 -2.14 -2.41
C SER A 52 5.93 -1.44 -2.21
N TYR A 53 6.64 -1.81 -1.16
CA TYR A 53 8.02 -1.45 -0.92
C TYR A 53 8.95 -2.05 -1.99
N VAL A 54 8.55 -3.17 -2.57
CA VAL A 54 9.36 -3.90 -3.56
C VAL A 54 9.53 -3.05 -4.82
N ARG A 55 10.76 -3.02 -5.36
CA ARG A 55 11.07 -2.29 -6.58
C ARG A 55 10.35 -2.88 -7.79
N LYS A 56 10.09 -2.05 -8.80
CA LYS A 56 9.36 -2.43 -10.02
C LYS A 56 9.98 -3.64 -10.74
N ARG A 57 11.29 -3.80 -10.69
CA ARG A 57 11.97 -4.97 -11.28
C ARG A 57 11.53 -6.29 -10.65
N ARG A 58 10.94 -6.26 -9.45
CA ARG A 58 10.46 -7.42 -8.73
C ARG A 58 8.93 -7.49 -8.68
N TYR A 59 8.27 -6.80 -9.58
CA TYR A 59 6.81 -6.75 -9.65
C TYR A 59 6.18 -8.15 -9.66
N LYS A 60 6.73 -9.07 -10.46
CA LYS A 60 6.21 -10.44 -10.55
C LYS A 60 6.27 -11.18 -9.22
N TYR A 61 7.30 -10.89 -8.43
CA TYR A 61 7.48 -11.49 -7.11
C TYR A 61 6.34 -11.09 -6.17
N ILE A 62 6.10 -9.79 -6.03
CA ILE A 62 5.04 -9.31 -5.14
C ILE A 62 3.66 -9.71 -5.64
N LYS A 63 3.45 -9.70 -6.95
CA LYS A 63 2.20 -10.13 -7.54
C LYS A 63 1.85 -11.57 -7.16
N ARG A 64 2.83 -12.48 -7.22
CA ARG A 64 2.64 -13.88 -6.81
C ARG A 64 2.23 -13.98 -5.35
N ILE A 65 2.82 -13.17 -4.48
CA ILE A 65 2.51 -13.18 -3.05
C ILE A 65 1.07 -12.74 -2.82
N ILE A 66 0.68 -11.62 -3.41
CA ILE A 66 -0.66 -11.08 -3.25
C ILE A 66 -1.70 -12.05 -3.81
N ASP A 67 -1.44 -12.61 -4.98
CA ASP A 67 -2.34 -13.60 -5.59
C ASP A 67 -2.45 -14.87 -4.74
N PHE A 68 -1.34 -15.30 -4.14
CA PHE A 68 -1.33 -16.45 -3.24
C PHE A 68 -2.25 -16.24 -2.03
N TYR A 69 -2.25 -15.04 -1.46
CA TYR A 69 -3.09 -14.72 -0.31
C TYR A 69 -4.52 -14.35 -0.69
N GLY A 70 -4.80 -14.20 -1.97
CA GLY A 70 -6.16 -13.95 -2.45
C GLY A 70 -6.67 -12.53 -2.30
N MET A 71 -5.80 -11.56 -2.10
CA MET A 71 -6.21 -10.16 -2.07
C MET A 71 -6.48 -9.65 -3.47
N LYS A 72 -7.67 -9.08 -3.70
CA LYS A 72 -8.06 -8.53 -4.99
C LYS A 72 -7.59 -7.10 -5.16
N TYR A 73 -7.26 -6.72 -6.39
CA TYR A 73 -6.73 -5.39 -6.68
C TYR A 73 -7.00 -5.01 -8.13
N THR A 74 -6.95 -3.70 -8.40
CA THR A 74 -6.98 -3.17 -9.76
C THR A 74 -5.55 -3.18 -10.31
N GLU A 75 -4.59 -2.71 -9.51
CA GLU A 75 -3.18 -2.67 -9.90
C GLU A 75 -2.28 -2.72 -8.66
N ILE A 76 -1.10 -3.32 -8.82
CA ILE A 76 -0.02 -3.29 -7.82
C ILE A 76 1.00 -2.25 -8.30
N LEU A 77 1.35 -1.33 -7.41
CA LEU A 77 2.27 -0.23 -7.69
C LEU A 77 3.60 -0.50 -7.00
N CYS A 78 4.67 -0.48 -7.77
CA CYS A 78 6.03 -0.63 -7.24
C CYS A 78 6.85 0.60 -7.64
N ARG A 79 7.74 1.06 -6.74
CA ARG A 79 8.60 2.21 -7.01
C ARG A 79 9.66 1.89 -8.05
N GLU A 80 9.89 2.83 -8.94
CA GLU A 80 11.10 2.83 -9.76
C GLU A 80 12.27 3.41 -8.95
N LYS A 81 13.50 3.17 -9.41
CA LYS A 81 14.68 3.71 -8.75
C LYS A 81 14.59 5.24 -8.71
N GLY A 82 14.78 5.81 -7.51
CA GLY A 82 14.69 7.25 -7.29
C GLY A 82 13.30 7.82 -7.16
N GLU A 83 12.27 7.01 -7.36
CA GLU A 83 10.89 7.47 -7.23
C GLU A 83 10.46 7.51 -5.76
N GLN A 84 9.77 8.58 -5.38
CA GLN A 84 9.17 8.73 -4.05
C GLN A 84 7.74 8.19 -4.08
N TYR A 85 7.26 7.69 -2.94
CA TYR A 85 5.86 7.25 -2.84
C TYR A 85 4.87 8.40 -3.10
N SER A 86 5.23 9.61 -2.67
CA SER A 86 4.41 10.81 -2.93
C SER A 86 4.20 11.06 -4.41
N GLU A 87 5.19 10.75 -5.25
CA GLU A 87 5.07 10.87 -6.70
C GLU A 87 4.05 9.87 -7.25
N ILE A 88 4.02 8.66 -6.69
CA ILE A 88 3.04 7.64 -7.07
C ILE A 88 1.63 8.11 -6.70
N VAL A 89 1.45 8.67 -5.50
CA VAL A 89 0.17 9.21 -5.04
C VAL A 89 -0.31 10.30 -5.99
N GLU A 90 0.58 11.23 -6.35
CA GLU A 90 0.24 12.34 -7.25
C GLU A 90 -0.14 11.85 -8.64
N ARG A 91 0.47 10.75 -9.10
CA ARG A 91 0.15 10.15 -10.40
C ARG A 91 -1.19 9.41 -10.39
N ILE A 92 -1.45 8.63 -9.34
CA ILE A 92 -2.67 7.83 -9.22
C ILE A 92 -3.88 8.68 -8.83
N LYS A 93 -3.66 9.72 -8.04
CA LYS A 93 -4.71 10.62 -7.53
C LYS A 93 -5.81 9.83 -6.82
N PRO A 94 -5.48 9.10 -5.75
CA PRO A 94 -6.49 8.34 -5.03
C PRO A 94 -7.45 9.27 -4.30
N ASP A 95 -8.68 8.81 -4.11
CA ASP A 95 -9.65 9.51 -3.25
C ASP A 95 -9.35 9.21 -1.79
N ILE A 96 -8.89 8.00 -1.51
CA ILE A 96 -8.55 7.54 -0.15
C ILE A 96 -7.13 6.96 -0.19
N LEU A 97 -6.28 7.43 0.72
CA LEU A 97 -4.92 6.91 0.90
C LEU A 97 -4.80 6.30 2.29
N ILE A 98 -4.49 5.02 2.37
CA ILE A 98 -4.33 4.30 3.63
C ILE A 98 -2.87 3.87 3.76
N GLU A 99 -2.22 4.33 4.81
CA GLU A 99 -0.83 3.98 5.11
C GLU A 99 -0.63 3.81 6.61
N ASP A 100 0.47 3.16 7.01
CA ASP A 100 0.80 3.04 8.42
C ASP A 100 1.46 4.33 8.93
N ASP A 101 1.66 4.40 10.26
CA ASP A 101 2.21 5.60 10.89
C ASP A 101 3.72 5.76 10.72
N CYS A 102 4.38 4.80 10.07
CA CYS A 102 5.82 4.79 9.81
C CYS A 102 6.68 4.96 11.07
N LYS A 103 6.18 4.52 12.21
CA LYS A 103 6.82 4.72 13.51
C LYS A 103 8.24 4.17 13.57
N SER A 104 8.47 3.01 12.93
CA SER A 104 9.77 2.34 12.94
C SER A 104 10.84 3.05 12.11
N ILE A 105 10.44 3.92 11.17
CA ILE A 105 11.37 4.58 10.23
C ILE A 105 11.42 6.10 10.35
N GLY A 106 10.74 6.69 11.33
CA GLY A 106 10.81 8.13 11.56
C GLY A 106 9.50 8.84 11.83
N GLY A 107 8.37 8.14 11.73
CA GLY A 107 7.06 8.69 12.06
C GLY A 107 6.49 9.63 10.99
N GLN A 108 5.87 10.72 11.43
CA GLN A 108 5.09 11.60 10.54
C GLN A 108 5.86 12.10 9.31
N LYS A 109 7.12 12.45 9.44
CA LYS A 109 7.92 12.96 8.32
C LYS A 109 8.13 11.94 7.19
N GLU A 110 8.01 10.65 7.50
CA GLU A 110 8.21 9.58 6.55
C GLU A 110 6.89 9.10 5.91
N ARG A 111 5.75 9.62 6.37
CA ARG A 111 4.46 9.27 5.79
C ARG A 111 4.33 9.84 4.38
N CYS A 112 3.73 9.05 3.51
CA CYS A 112 3.55 9.44 2.13
C CYS A 112 2.76 10.74 2.00
N ILE A 113 1.66 10.86 2.72
CA ILE A 113 0.80 12.05 2.67
C ILE A 113 1.54 13.35 3.06
N THR A 114 2.50 13.25 3.97
CA THR A 114 3.27 14.43 4.41
C THR A 114 4.03 15.06 3.26
N ASN A 115 4.50 14.26 2.31
CA ASN A 115 5.34 14.70 1.20
C ASN A 115 4.55 14.96 -0.09
N VAL A 116 3.25 14.75 -0.09
CA VAL A 116 2.37 15.06 -1.23
C VAL A 116 2.15 16.56 -1.29
N ARG A 117 2.13 17.12 -2.50
CA ARG A 117 1.88 18.56 -2.68
C ARG A 117 0.47 18.93 -2.20
N GLU A 118 0.33 20.12 -1.61
CA GLU A 118 -0.92 20.57 -0.99
C GLU A 118 -2.12 20.50 -1.95
N GLU A 119 -1.94 20.84 -3.22
CA GLU A 119 -3.01 20.80 -4.20
C GLU A 119 -3.61 19.41 -4.41
N PHE A 120 -2.82 18.35 -4.20
CA PHE A 120 -3.30 16.97 -4.24
C PHE A 120 -3.84 16.53 -2.88
N LYS A 121 -3.19 16.97 -1.80
CA LYS A 121 -3.56 16.64 -0.43
C LYS A 121 -5.00 16.97 -0.11
N GLU A 122 -5.47 18.11 -0.57
CA GLU A 122 -6.82 18.59 -0.32
C GLU A 122 -7.91 17.66 -0.85
N ARG A 123 -7.57 16.84 -1.84
CA ARG A 123 -8.51 15.93 -2.50
C ARG A 123 -8.43 14.52 -1.95
N ILE A 124 -7.49 14.24 -1.05
CA ILE A 124 -7.22 12.89 -0.54
C ILE A 124 -7.71 12.77 0.88
N HIS A 125 -8.57 11.77 1.14
CA HIS A 125 -8.90 11.37 2.49
C HIS A 125 -7.79 10.43 2.98
N SER A 126 -6.94 10.93 3.87
CA SER A 126 -5.80 10.18 4.40
C SER A 126 -6.19 9.44 5.67
N ILE A 127 -5.93 8.14 5.70
CA ILE A 127 -6.17 7.29 6.87
C ILE A 127 -4.83 6.71 7.29
N ILE A 128 -4.43 6.97 8.53
CA ILE A 128 -3.17 6.47 9.09
C ILE A 128 -3.52 5.36 10.09
N VAL A 129 -2.96 4.18 9.88
CA VAL A 129 -3.16 3.04 10.78
C VAL A 129 -1.86 2.73 11.53
N PRO A 130 -1.93 2.09 12.73
CA PRO A 130 -0.72 1.67 13.42
C PRO A 130 0.08 0.67 12.58
N GLU A 131 1.38 0.90 12.50
CA GLU A 131 2.29 0.04 11.74
C GLU A 131 2.20 -1.41 12.23
N PHE A 132 2.04 -2.37 11.29
CA PHE A 132 1.91 -3.81 11.54
C PHE A 132 0.69 -4.23 12.37
N LYS A 133 -0.23 -3.33 12.63
CA LYS A 133 -1.44 -3.66 13.43
C LYS A 133 -2.74 -3.48 12.67
N GLY A 134 -2.67 -2.86 11.49
CA GLY A 134 -3.87 -2.64 10.67
C GLY A 134 -4.84 -1.69 11.30
#